data_3fc3910c3e3d5b9d3a458a79627713f7
#
_entry.id   3fc3910c3e3d5b9d3a458a79627713f7
#
_cell.length_a   1.000
_cell.length_b   1.000
_cell.length_c   1.000
_cell.angle_alpha   90.00
_cell.angle_beta   90.00
_cell.angle_gamma   90.00
#
_symmetry.space_group_name_H-M   'P 1'
#
loop_
_entity.id
_entity.type
_entity.pdbx_description
1 polymer ?
#
loop_
_entity_poly.entity_id
_entity_poly.type
_entity_poly.pdbx_seq_one_letter_code
_entity_poly.pdbx_strand_id
1 'polypeptide(L)'
;MHSHHSHSGDYISHAYDPLEDMVQNYIDRGFDVLCLTEHMPRLDKVYLYPEELEKGYGIKELSNDFSKYLVHAKQVQAKYSDKIKVILGFEVEGIDKAHVDLSAEILRNPSVQMSVGSVHYAHGFPIDSSKELWKEAKAASKGGLTRSLYKDYFELVSNVVDLKPQVIGHFDLIRLCQPEDDFDDSTNKPTKDVRIKEDWPEVWDVIVSVIEKAGSYGAMFELNSAAIRKGWDCPYPKSDLVQAIIEHGGGRFCLSDDAHSIKQIGLNYKKTLQYLKDHGVSKLYHLDLKDGEVVTVGEDIENIEKSPFWDVY
;
A
#
# COMPACT_ATOMS: atom_id res chain seq x y z
N MET A 1 -13.75 -0.30 13.26
CA MET A 1 -12.87 -0.92 12.24
C MET A 1 -12.28 0.15 11.35
N HIS A 2 -11.18 -0.11 10.65
CA HIS A 2 -10.47 0.90 9.85
C HIS A 2 -9.99 0.36 8.51
N SER A 3 -9.82 1.25 7.51
CA SER A 3 -9.06 1.01 6.30
C SER A 3 -8.12 2.20 6.02
N HIS A 4 -6.86 1.91 5.74
CA HIS A 4 -5.84 2.94 5.52
C HIS A 4 -5.48 3.15 4.04
N HIS A 5 -6.14 2.42 3.12
CA HIS A 5 -5.83 2.45 1.72
C HIS A 5 -7.11 2.26 0.90
N SER A 6 -7.50 3.28 0.13
CA SER A 6 -8.73 3.25 -0.68
C SER A 6 -8.67 4.21 -1.86
N HIS A 7 -9.35 3.84 -2.95
CA HIS A 7 -9.42 4.58 -4.21
C HIS A 7 -10.86 4.72 -4.69
N SER A 8 -11.10 5.71 -5.56
CA SER A 8 -12.42 5.97 -6.16
C SER A 8 -12.36 6.17 -7.66
N GLY A 9 -13.45 5.84 -8.34
CA GLY A 9 -13.61 5.99 -9.79
C GLY A 9 -13.71 7.44 -10.27
N ASP A 10 -13.89 8.40 -9.36
CA ASP A 10 -13.87 9.82 -9.70
C ASP A 10 -12.48 10.30 -10.11
N TYR A 11 -11.41 9.68 -9.59
CA TYR A 11 -10.04 10.16 -9.73
C TYR A 11 -9.07 9.11 -10.28
N ILE A 12 -9.36 7.81 -10.08
CA ILE A 12 -8.50 6.72 -10.51
C ILE A 12 -9.15 5.95 -11.65
N SER A 13 -8.42 5.81 -12.76
CA SER A 13 -8.97 5.28 -14.01
C SER A 13 -9.34 3.80 -13.95
N HIS A 14 -8.72 3.05 -13.05
CA HIS A 14 -8.99 1.62 -12.80
C HIS A 14 -9.83 1.35 -11.55
N ALA A 15 -10.35 2.41 -10.90
CA ALA A 15 -11.37 2.29 -9.87
C ALA A 15 -12.78 2.54 -10.47
N TYR A 16 -13.83 2.14 -9.77
CA TYR A 16 -15.16 2.04 -10.38
C TYR A 16 -16.21 2.95 -9.75
N ASP A 17 -16.26 3.00 -8.44
CA ASP A 17 -17.38 3.67 -7.73
C ASP A 17 -16.98 5.09 -7.31
N PRO A 18 -17.94 6.06 -7.29
CA PRO A 18 -17.66 7.43 -6.87
C PRO A 18 -17.18 7.51 -5.42
N LEU A 19 -16.37 8.52 -5.11
CA LEU A 19 -15.78 8.73 -3.77
C LEU A 19 -16.83 8.76 -2.66
N GLU A 20 -17.92 9.50 -2.85
CA GLU A 20 -18.97 9.60 -1.83
C GLU A 20 -19.70 8.26 -1.62
N ASP A 21 -19.91 7.49 -2.69
CA ASP A 21 -20.54 6.17 -2.60
C ASP A 21 -19.60 5.18 -1.89
N MET A 22 -18.30 5.25 -2.14
CA MET A 22 -17.30 4.50 -1.39
C MET A 22 -17.40 4.81 0.10
N VAL A 23 -17.35 6.09 0.49
CA VAL A 23 -17.40 6.53 1.89
C VAL A 23 -18.70 6.09 2.56
N GLN A 24 -19.85 6.27 1.89
CA GLN A 24 -21.13 5.82 2.45
C GLN A 24 -21.15 4.30 2.70
N ASN A 25 -20.56 3.51 1.79
CA ASN A 25 -20.48 2.07 1.97
C ASN A 25 -19.51 1.65 3.10
N TYR A 26 -18.42 2.38 3.34
CA TYR A 26 -17.59 2.15 4.53
C TYR A 26 -18.38 2.41 5.82
N ILE A 27 -19.19 3.49 5.86
CA ILE A 27 -20.08 3.79 7.00
C ILE A 27 -21.10 2.66 7.21
N ASP A 28 -21.81 2.26 6.15
CA ASP A 28 -22.87 1.25 6.21
C ASP A 28 -22.34 -0.12 6.64
N ARG A 29 -21.06 -0.38 6.44
CA ARG A 29 -20.36 -1.60 6.86
C ARG A 29 -19.69 -1.48 8.22
N GLY A 30 -19.86 -0.37 8.94
CA GLY A 30 -19.40 -0.21 10.31
C GLY A 30 -17.91 0.09 10.45
N PHE A 31 -17.31 0.78 9.48
CA PHE A 31 -15.98 1.34 9.65
C PHE A 31 -16.02 2.62 10.48
N ASP A 32 -15.06 2.79 11.37
CA ASP A 32 -14.91 3.95 12.25
C ASP A 32 -13.90 4.97 11.68
N VAL A 33 -12.91 4.46 10.91
CA VAL A 33 -11.84 5.26 10.30
C VAL A 33 -11.62 4.83 8.87
N LEU A 34 -11.53 5.82 7.98
CA LEU A 34 -11.20 5.65 6.57
C LEU A 34 -10.13 6.65 6.16
N CYS A 35 -9.03 6.18 5.59
CA CYS A 35 -8.07 7.01 4.91
C CYS A 35 -8.38 7.05 3.42
N LEU A 36 -8.55 8.25 2.87
CA LEU A 36 -8.68 8.47 1.43
C LEU A 36 -7.27 8.66 0.87
N THR A 37 -6.87 7.84 -0.12
CA THR A 37 -5.46 7.74 -0.52
C THR A 37 -5.29 7.59 -2.02
N GLU A 38 -5.95 8.43 -2.82
CA GLU A 38 -5.79 8.39 -4.27
C GLU A 38 -4.31 8.49 -4.68
N HIS A 39 -3.95 7.84 -5.78
CA HIS A 39 -2.60 7.92 -6.33
C HIS A 39 -2.18 9.36 -6.60
N MET A 40 -0.98 9.75 -6.21
CA MET A 40 -0.39 11.00 -6.64
C MET A 40 -0.17 11.02 -8.16
N PRO A 41 -0.13 12.20 -8.82
CA PRO A 41 0.10 12.28 -10.25
C PRO A 41 1.50 11.83 -10.63
N ARG A 42 1.61 11.04 -11.69
CA ARG A 42 2.89 10.69 -12.30
C ARG A 42 3.42 11.84 -13.17
N LEU A 43 4.75 11.92 -13.31
CA LEU A 43 5.45 13.05 -13.91
C LEU A 43 5.83 12.84 -15.38
N ASP A 44 5.75 11.62 -15.89
CA ASP A 44 6.08 11.30 -17.27
C ASP A 44 5.01 10.40 -17.91
N LYS A 45 4.79 10.59 -19.21
CA LYS A 45 3.82 9.82 -20.00
C LYS A 45 4.14 8.33 -20.07
N VAL A 46 5.40 7.96 -19.89
CA VAL A 46 5.83 6.55 -19.87
C VAL A 46 5.24 5.78 -18.70
N TYR A 47 4.79 6.49 -17.66
CA TYR A 47 4.19 5.91 -16.45
C TYR A 47 2.65 5.95 -16.47
N LEU A 48 2.03 6.31 -17.60
CA LEU A 48 0.57 6.26 -17.72
C LEU A 48 0.09 4.81 -17.83
N TYR A 49 -0.96 4.50 -17.10
CA TYR A 49 -1.62 3.20 -17.21
C TYR A 49 -2.42 3.08 -18.52
N PRO A 50 -2.63 1.86 -19.05
CA PRO A 50 -3.41 1.66 -20.25
C PRO A 50 -4.79 2.31 -20.21
N GLU A 51 -5.47 2.23 -19.07
CA GLU A 51 -6.81 2.79 -18.85
C GLU A 51 -6.80 4.33 -18.92
N GLU A 52 -5.71 4.97 -18.54
CA GLU A 52 -5.53 6.42 -18.65
C GLU A 52 -5.30 6.83 -20.10
N LEU A 53 -4.49 6.06 -20.82
CA LEU A 53 -4.25 6.26 -22.24
C LEU A 53 -5.54 6.07 -23.07
N GLU A 54 -6.37 5.08 -22.74
CA GLU A 54 -7.67 4.83 -23.36
C GLU A 54 -8.65 6.00 -23.11
N LYS A 55 -8.59 6.64 -21.95
CA LYS A 55 -9.35 7.86 -21.64
C LYS A 55 -8.78 9.12 -22.28
N GLY A 56 -7.64 9.02 -22.98
CA GLY A 56 -6.93 10.17 -23.56
C GLY A 56 -6.27 11.08 -22.52
N TYR A 57 -5.97 10.53 -21.34
CA TYR A 57 -5.29 11.27 -20.27
C TYR A 57 -3.81 11.50 -20.58
N GLY A 58 -3.31 12.60 -20.06
CA GLY A 58 -1.90 12.90 -19.96
C GLY A 58 -1.56 13.34 -18.52
N ILE A 59 -0.33 13.74 -18.31
CA ILE A 59 0.17 14.19 -17.00
C ILE A 59 -0.64 15.36 -16.44
N LYS A 60 -1.10 16.26 -17.32
CA LYS A 60 -1.88 17.43 -16.92
C LYS A 60 -3.25 17.04 -16.37
N GLU A 61 -3.90 16.04 -16.97
CA GLU A 61 -5.17 15.51 -16.53
C GLU A 61 -5.02 14.85 -15.15
N LEU A 62 -3.99 14.03 -14.93
CA LEU A 62 -3.70 13.42 -13.63
C LEU A 62 -3.48 14.48 -12.55
N SER A 63 -2.68 15.51 -12.83
CA SER A 63 -2.43 16.58 -11.87
C SER A 63 -3.70 17.39 -11.54
N ASN A 64 -4.55 17.63 -12.54
CA ASN A 64 -5.83 18.32 -12.35
C ASN A 64 -6.79 17.47 -11.49
N ASP A 65 -6.88 16.17 -11.76
CA ASP A 65 -7.79 15.29 -11.02
C ASP A 65 -7.32 15.11 -9.58
N PHE A 66 -6.02 14.98 -9.35
CA PHE A 66 -5.46 14.97 -7.99
C PHE A 66 -5.76 16.28 -7.23
N SER A 67 -5.67 17.43 -7.90
CA SER A 67 -6.02 18.72 -7.30
C SER A 67 -7.51 18.80 -6.94
N LYS A 68 -8.40 18.27 -7.78
CA LYS A 68 -9.85 18.18 -7.49
C LYS A 68 -10.11 17.20 -6.34
N TYR A 69 -9.39 16.05 -6.32
CA TYR A 69 -9.47 15.09 -5.24
C TYR A 69 -9.21 15.73 -3.88
N LEU A 70 -8.12 16.48 -3.72
CA LEU A 70 -7.79 17.11 -2.44
C LEU A 70 -8.91 18.04 -1.94
N VAL A 71 -9.57 18.76 -2.85
CA VAL A 71 -10.70 19.63 -2.53
C VAL A 71 -11.94 18.81 -2.13
N HIS A 72 -12.28 17.81 -2.93
CA HIS A 72 -13.45 16.94 -2.69
C HIS A 72 -13.29 16.11 -1.41
N ALA A 73 -12.13 15.51 -1.19
CA ALA A 73 -11.84 14.73 0.01
C ALA A 73 -12.01 15.56 1.30
N LYS A 74 -11.61 16.84 1.26
CA LYS A 74 -11.84 17.76 2.39
C LYS A 74 -13.33 18.06 2.63
N GLN A 75 -14.12 18.18 1.55
CA GLN A 75 -15.57 18.34 1.66
C GLN A 75 -16.23 17.09 2.23
N VAL A 76 -15.80 15.91 1.76
CA VAL A 76 -16.25 14.59 2.25
C VAL A 76 -15.91 14.42 3.72
N GLN A 77 -14.68 14.74 4.14
CA GLN A 77 -14.25 14.70 5.54
C GLN A 77 -15.19 15.55 6.43
N ALA A 78 -15.51 16.76 6.01
CA ALA A 78 -16.43 17.63 6.76
C ALA A 78 -17.88 17.10 6.76
N LYS A 79 -18.36 16.62 5.61
CA LYS A 79 -19.74 16.13 5.43
C LYS A 79 -20.07 14.90 6.28
N TYR A 80 -19.12 14.00 6.45
CA TYR A 80 -19.33 12.73 7.14
C TYR A 80 -18.71 12.66 8.55
N SER A 81 -18.27 13.81 9.08
CA SER A 81 -17.52 13.90 10.35
C SER A 81 -18.27 13.37 11.58
N ASP A 82 -19.62 13.34 11.53
CA ASP A 82 -20.49 12.78 12.57
C ASP A 82 -20.70 11.27 12.46
N LYS A 83 -20.24 10.64 11.37
CA LYS A 83 -20.50 9.21 11.06
C LYS A 83 -19.24 8.37 11.00
N ILE A 84 -18.18 8.91 10.42
CA ILE A 84 -16.89 8.22 10.23
C ILE A 84 -15.74 9.24 10.30
N LYS A 85 -14.61 8.83 10.86
CA LYS A 85 -13.39 9.62 10.83
C LYS A 85 -12.70 9.43 9.48
N VAL A 86 -12.81 10.42 8.60
CA VAL A 86 -12.10 10.44 7.33
C VAL A 86 -10.77 11.14 7.50
N ILE A 87 -9.67 10.50 7.13
CA ILE A 87 -8.32 11.06 7.13
C ILE A 87 -7.91 11.27 5.67
N LEU A 88 -7.57 12.51 5.32
CA LEU A 88 -7.18 12.85 3.98
C LEU A 88 -5.70 12.59 3.77
N GLY A 89 -5.40 11.72 2.82
CA GLY A 89 -4.05 11.34 2.46
C GLY A 89 -3.87 11.15 0.96
N PHE A 90 -2.81 10.48 0.59
CA PHE A 90 -2.55 10.03 -0.79
C PHE A 90 -1.62 8.82 -0.77
N GLU A 91 -1.64 8.06 -1.87
CA GLU A 91 -0.67 7.02 -2.11
C GLU A 91 0.52 7.56 -2.92
N VAL A 92 1.72 7.31 -2.40
CA VAL A 92 2.99 7.70 -3.02
C VAL A 92 3.29 6.79 -4.21
N GLU A 93 3.70 7.39 -5.32
CA GLU A 93 4.29 6.70 -6.46
C GLU A 93 5.82 6.76 -6.36
N GLY A 94 6.43 5.77 -5.73
CA GLY A 94 7.87 5.71 -5.47
C GLY A 94 8.71 5.33 -6.67
N ILE A 95 8.45 5.91 -7.84
CA ILE A 95 9.06 5.55 -9.14
C ILE A 95 10.54 5.94 -9.18
N ASP A 96 10.83 7.20 -8.82
CA ASP A 96 12.16 7.80 -8.88
C ASP A 96 12.26 9.01 -7.92
N LYS A 97 13.43 9.65 -7.91
CA LYS A 97 13.66 10.82 -7.07
C LYS A 97 12.69 11.97 -7.35
N ALA A 98 12.29 12.20 -8.60
CA ALA A 98 11.40 13.31 -8.93
C ALA A 98 9.99 13.10 -8.34
N HIS A 99 9.49 11.85 -8.34
CA HIS A 99 8.22 11.50 -7.70
C HIS A 99 8.31 11.58 -6.17
N VAL A 100 9.45 11.19 -5.57
CA VAL A 100 9.69 11.37 -4.13
C VAL A 100 9.72 12.86 -3.77
N ASP A 101 10.38 13.72 -4.57
CA ASP A 101 10.42 15.17 -4.36
C ASP A 101 8.99 15.78 -4.48
N LEU A 102 8.19 15.36 -5.46
CA LEU A 102 6.79 15.78 -5.58
C LEU A 102 5.95 15.32 -4.37
N SER A 103 6.16 14.10 -3.88
CA SER A 103 5.50 13.61 -2.67
C SER A 103 5.81 14.50 -1.46
N ALA A 104 7.09 14.90 -1.31
CA ALA A 104 7.50 15.82 -0.27
C ALA A 104 6.85 17.21 -0.41
N GLU A 105 6.57 17.66 -1.64
CA GLU A 105 5.82 18.89 -1.90
C GLU A 105 4.34 18.74 -1.51
N ILE A 106 3.69 17.64 -1.90
CA ILE A 106 2.29 17.34 -1.55
C ILE A 106 2.12 17.29 -0.03
N LEU A 107 3.04 16.67 0.70
CA LEU A 107 3.03 16.59 2.17
C LEU A 107 3.11 17.95 2.88
N ARG A 108 3.54 19.02 2.21
CA ARG A 108 3.50 20.39 2.75
C ARG A 108 2.11 21.02 2.70
N ASN A 109 1.16 20.41 1.96
CA ASN A 109 -0.21 20.89 1.94
C ASN A 109 -0.88 20.61 3.29
N PRO A 110 -1.35 21.63 4.03
CA PRO A 110 -1.92 21.44 5.37
C PRO A 110 -3.22 20.61 5.40
N SER A 111 -3.82 20.36 4.25
CA SER A 111 -5.00 19.49 4.15
C SER A 111 -4.62 18.02 4.08
N VAL A 112 -3.39 17.69 3.71
CA VAL A 112 -2.89 16.30 3.64
C VAL A 112 -2.43 15.89 5.04
N GLN A 113 -3.01 14.84 5.57
CA GLN A 113 -2.85 14.40 6.96
C GLN A 113 -2.02 13.10 7.08
N MET A 114 -1.92 12.35 5.99
CA MET A 114 -1.16 11.09 5.96
C MET A 114 -0.73 10.73 4.54
N SER A 115 0.17 9.76 4.43
CA SER A 115 0.45 9.09 3.16
C SER A 115 0.64 7.59 3.34
N VAL A 116 0.30 6.85 2.28
CA VAL A 116 0.70 5.44 2.09
C VAL A 116 1.95 5.44 1.22
N GLY A 117 3.02 4.86 1.72
CA GLY A 117 4.29 4.78 1.01
C GLY A 117 4.37 3.54 0.14
N SER A 118 4.22 3.71 -1.17
CA SER A 118 4.15 2.61 -2.15
C SER A 118 5.15 2.74 -3.29
N VAL A 119 5.46 1.61 -3.91
CA VAL A 119 6.29 1.50 -5.12
C VAL A 119 5.60 0.54 -6.08
N HIS A 120 5.18 1.05 -7.24
CA HIS A 120 4.52 0.27 -8.29
C HIS A 120 5.41 0.02 -9.52
N TYR A 121 6.55 0.70 -9.60
CA TYR A 121 7.47 0.65 -10.74
C TYR A 121 8.88 0.28 -10.29
N ALA A 122 9.57 -0.50 -11.12
CA ALA A 122 11.01 -0.68 -11.03
C ALA A 122 11.60 -0.59 -12.44
N HIS A 123 12.70 0.15 -12.58
CA HIS A 123 13.35 0.39 -13.88
C HIS A 123 12.44 0.96 -14.98
N GLY A 124 11.39 1.70 -14.60
CA GLY A 124 10.43 2.28 -15.54
C GLY A 124 9.28 1.37 -15.95
N PHE A 125 9.20 0.14 -15.42
CA PHE A 125 8.14 -0.83 -15.72
C PHE A 125 7.25 -1.05 -14.50
N PRO A 126 5.90 -1.11 -14.67
CA PRO A 126 5.00 -1.49 -13.59
C PRO A 126 5.20 -2.97 -13.23
N ILE A 127 5.39 -3.24 -11.93
CA ILE A 127 5.74 -4.57 -11.44
C ILE A 127 4.54 -5.42 -11.02
N ASP A 128 3.36 -4.85 -11.02
CA ASP A 128 2.12 -5.44 -10.52
C ASP A 128 1.00 -5.51 -11.58
N SER A 129 1.30 -5.11 -12.81
CA SER A 129 0.32 -5.07 -13.90
C SER A 129 0.28 -6.40 -14.67
N SER A 130 1.43 -6.96 -15.06
CA SER A 130 1.50 -8.24 -15.77
C SER A 130 2.85 -8.94 -15.57
N LYS A 131 2.88 -10.27 -15.82
CA LYS A 131 4.12 -11.06 -15.79
C LYS A 131 5.12 -10.60 -16.86
N GLU A 132 4.63 -10.13 -17.99
CA GLU A 132 5.45 -9.63 -19.12
C GLU A 132 6.19 -8.35 -18.69
N LEU A 133 5.49 -7.37 -18.13
CA LEU A 133 6.09 -6.12 -17.65
C LEU A 133 7.04 -6.37 -16.47
N TRP A 134 6.71 -7.31 -15.59
CA TRP A 134 7.62 -7.74 -14.53
C TRP A 134 8.93 -8.33 -15.10
N LYS A 135 8.86 -9.14 -16.19
CA LYS A 135 10.04 -9.66 -16.90
C LYS A 135 10.88 -8.55 -17.53
N GLU A 136 10.26 -7.50 -18.05
CA GLU A 136 10.96 -6.32 -18.58
C GLU A 136 11.69 -5.57 -17.45
N ALA A 137 11.03 -5.38 -16.30
CA ALA A 137 11.69 -4.81 -15.12
C ALA A 137 12.90 -5.64 -14.68
N LYS A 138 12.77 -6.97 -14.65
CA LYS A 138 13.86 -7.90 -14.35
C LYS A 138 15.00 -7.76 -15.37
N ALA A 139 14.70 -7.76 -16.66
CA ALA A 139 15.69 -7.65 -17.72
C ALA A 139 16.49 -6.34 -17.65
N ALA A 140 15.85 -5.26 -17.17
CA ALA A 140 16.48 -3.95 -16.97
C ALA A 140 17.33 -3.88 -15.68
N SER A 141 17.15 -4.80 -14.73
CA SER A 141 17.94 -4.87 -13.51
C SER A 141 19.37 -5.36 -13.77
N LYS A 142 20.26 -5.15 -12.81
CA LYS A 142 21.67 -5.55 -12.94
C LYS A 142 21.82 -7.04 -13.23
N GLY A 143 22.34 -7.36 -14.40
CA GLY A 143 22.56 -8.73 -14.88
C GLY A 143 21.26 -9.46 -15.27
N GLY A 144 20.11 -8.79 -15.32
CA GLY A 144 18.82 -9.41 -15.60
C GLY A 144 18.38 -10.41 -14.54
N LEU A 145 18.76 -10.20 -13.27
CA LEU A 145 18.56 -11.15 -12.18
C LEU A 145 17.38 -10.75 -11.30
N THR A 146 16.57 -11.71 -10.90
CA THR A 146 15.45 -11.48 -9.96
C THR A 146 15.91 -10.91 -8.63
N ARG A 147 17.02 -11.42 -8.07
CA ARG A 147 17.59 -10.87 -6.84
C ARG A 147 18.01 -9.39 -6.97
N SER A 148 18.50 -8.98 -8.14
CA SER A 148 18.85 -7.57 -8.40
C SER A 148 17.59 -6.73 -8.48
N LEU A 149 16.56 -7.19 -9.18
CA LEU A 149 15.26 -6.51 -9.23
C LEU A 149 14.65 -6.30 -7.83
N TYR A 150 14.68 -7.34 -6.99
CA TYR A 150 14.21 -7.24 -5.60
C TYR A 150 15.01 -6.22 -4.80
N LYS A 151 16.34 -6.25 -4.91
CA LYS A 151 17.18 -5.28 -4.24
C LYS A 151 16.84 -3.86 -4.65
N ASP A 152 16.76 -3.62 -5.96
CA ASP A 152 16.45 -2.29 -6.53
C ASP A 152 15.04 -1.82 -6.10
N TYR A 153 14.05 -2.73 -6.05
CA TYR A 153 12.71 -2.43 -5.53
C TYR A 153 12.74 -1.98 -4.07
N PHE A 154 13.41 -2.70 -3.18
CA PHE A 154 13.48 -2.32 -1.76
C PHE A 154 14.33 -1.07 -1.53
N GLU A 155 15.29 -0.76 -2.41
CA GLU A 155 15.99 0.52 -2.41
C GLU A 155 15.05 1.68 -2.79
N LEU A 156 14.13 1.49 -3.73
CA LEU A 156 13.05 2.47 -4.02
C LEU A 156 12.11 2.63 -2.82
N VAL A 157 11.71 1.54 -2.17
CA VAL A 157 10.91 1.61 -0.93
C VAL A 157 11.68 2.37 0.15
N SER A 158 12.99 2.18 0.29
CA SER A 158 13.82 2.96 1.23
C SER A 158 13.75 4.47 0.98
N ASN A 159 13.77 4.89 -0.31
CA ASN A 159 13.63 6.30 -0.67
C ASN A 159 12.24 6.86 -0.29
N VAL A 160 11.19 6.05 -0.46
CA VAL A 160 9.83 6.42 -0.04
C VAL A 160 9.73 6.54 1.49
N VAL A 161 10.39 5.64 2.23
CA VAL A 161 10.43 5.66 3.71
C VAL A 161 11.13 6.91 4.26
N ASP A 162 12.01 7.57 3.49
CA ASP A 162 12.59 8.87 3.85
C ASP A 162 11.55 9.99 3.98
N LEU A 163 10.41 9.88 3.31
CA LEU A 163 9.27 10.79 3.45
C LEU A 163 8.52 10.60 4.78
N LYS A 164 8.81 9.54 5.52
CA LYS A 164 8.15 9.13 6.76
C LYS A 164 6.63 8.93 6.62
N PRO A 165 6.15 8.16 5.61
CA PRO A 165 4.74 7.86 5.49
C PRO A 165 4.23 7.16 6.74
N GLN A 166 2.98 7.40 7.13
CA GLN A 166 2.35 6.78 8.29
C GLN A 166 2.11 5.28 8.07
N VAL A 167 1.88 4.91 6.82
CA VAL A 167 1.61 3.52 6.40
C VAL A 167 2.58 3.13 5.29
N ILE A 168 3.21 1.97 5.42
CA ILE A 168 3.97 1.35 4.34
C ILE A 168 3.01 0.44 3.57
N GLY A 169 2.74 0.80 2.30
CA GLY A 169 1.80 0.12 1.42
C GLY A 169 2.36 -1.22 0.93
N HIS A 170 1.48 -2.22 0.74
CA HIS A 170 1.74 -3.54 0.13
C HIS A 170 3.24 -3.89 -0.06
N PHE A 171 3.94 -4.01 1.07
CA PHE A 171 5.40 -3.95 1.20
C PHE A 171 6.18 -4.88 0.27
N ASP A 172 5.60 -6.01 -0.14
CA ASP A 172 6.20 -6.98 -1.05
C ASP A 172 5.45 -7.10 -2.40
N LEU A 173 4.90 -6.00 -2.90
CA LEU A 173 4.17 -5.96 -4.17
C LEU A 173 4.99 -6.55 -5.34
N ILE A 174 6.31 -6.43 -5.31
CA ILE A 174 7.23 -7.00 -6.29
C ILE A 174 7.00 -8.50 -6.55
N ARG A 175 6.40 -9.22 -5.59
CA ARG A 175 6.11 -10.66 -5.71
C ARG A 175 4.84 -10.96 -6.49
N LEU A 176 3.96 -9.97 -6.73
CA LEU A 176 2.63 -10.22 -7.26
C LEU A 176 2.66 -10.85 -8.66
N CYS A 177 3.39 -10.24 -9.58
CA CYS A 177 3.50 -10.68 -10.96
C CYS A 177 4.77 -11.49 -11.25
N GLN A 178 5.48 -11.94 -10.20
CA GLN A 178 6.65 -12.79 -10.37
C GLN A 178 6.28 -14.10 -11.09
N PRO A 179 6.96 -14.43 -12.22
CA PRO A 179 6.68 -15.65 -12.97
C PRO A 179 7.02 -16.90 -12.16
N GLU A 180 6.21 -17.95 -12.32
CA GLU A 180 6.44 -19.24 -11.64
C GLU A 180 7.61 -20.03 -12.26
N ASP A 181 7.91 -19.76 -13.53
CA ASP A 181 8.97 -20.39 -14.32
C ASP A 181 10.31 -19.65 -14.25
N ASP A 182 10.42 -18.68 -13.35
CA ASP A 182 11.66 -17.96 -13.09
C ASP A 182 12.56 -18.72 -12.13
N PHE A 183 13.89 -18.73 -12.41
CA PHE A 183 14.89 -19.43 -11.61
C PHE A 183 16.00 -18.48 -11.16
N ASP A 184 16.49 -18.69 -9.95
CA ASP A 184 17.67 -18.01 -9.43
C ASP A 184 18.95 -18.66 -9.96
N ASP A 185 19.77 -17.90 -10.66
CA ASP A 185 20.97 -18.38 -11.34
C ASP A 185 22.03 -18.93 -10.37
N SER A 186 22.04 -18.47 -9.12
CA SER A 186 23.04 -18.84 -8.13
C SER A 186 22.68 -20.14 -7.38
N THR A 187 21.41 -20.37 -7.12
CA THR A 187 20.92 -21.52 -6.34
C THR A 187 20.24 -22.57 -7.22
N ASN A 188 19.92 -22.23 -8.46
CA ASN A 188 19.11 -23.03 -9.39
C ASN A 188 17.75 -23.47 -8.81
N LYS A 189 17.21 -22.67 -7.87
CA LYS A 189 15.87 -22.83 -7.32
C LYS A 189 14.86 -22.03 -8.13
N PRO A 190 13.59 -22.46 -8.25
CA PRO A 190 12.52 -21.55 -8.64
C PRO A 190 12.55 -20.31 -7.74
N THR A 191 12.51 -19.12 -8.29
CA THR A 191 12.65 -17.89 -7.49
C THR A 191 11.51 -17.72 -6.49
N LYS A 192 10.34 -18.31 -6.73
CA LYS A 192 9.22 -18.40 -5.77
C LYS A 192 9.54 -19.19 -4.49
N ASP A 193 10.52 -20.13 -4.57
CA ASP A 193 10.93 -21.01 -3.48
C ASP A 193 12.21 -20.49 -2.79
N VAL A 194 12.72 -19.34 -3.22
CA VAL A 194 13.88 -18.67 -2.61
C VAL A 194 13.49 -18.15 -1.23
N ARG A 195 14.33 -18.45 -0.26
CA ARG A 195 14.27 -17.85 1.07
C ARG A 195 15.18 -16.63 1.07
N ILE A 196 14.60 -15.44 1.00
CA ILE A 196 15.38 -14.20 0.80
C ILE A 196 16.50 -14.08 1.85
N LYS A 197 16.20 -14.35 3.10
CA LYS A 197 17.15 -14.23 4.21
C LYS A 197 18.42 -15.10 4.01
N GLU A 198 18.25 -16.32 3.52
CA GLU A 198 19.34 -17.29 3.37
C GLU A 198 19.97 -17.29 1.98
N ASP A 199 19.15 -17.15 0.95
CA ASP A 199 19.59 -17.32 -0.44
C ASP A 199 20.03 -15.97 -1.07
N TRP A 200 19.48 -14.82 -0.61
CA TRP A 200 19.77 -13.47 -1.10
C TRP A 200 20.07 -12.48 0.07
N PRO A 201 21.16 -12.72 0.83
CA PRO A 201 21.44 -11.92 2.03
C PRO A 201 21.57 -10.42 1.76
N GLU A 202 22.09 -10.02 0.59
CA GLU A 202 22.20 -8.61 0.21
C GLU A 202 20.83 -7.94 -0.05
N VAL A 203 19.80 -8.70 -0.41
CA VAL A 203 18.42 -8.21 -0.51
C VAL A 203 17.82 -8.12 0.89
N TRP A 204 18.08 -9.14 1.72
CA TRP A 204 17.61 -9.18 3.10
C TRP A 204 18.13 -8.00 3.92
N ASP A 205 19.40 -7.65 3.76
CA ASP A 205 20.01 -6.51 4.46
C ASP A 205 19.31 -5.19 4.12
N VAL A 206 18.93 -5.00 2.84
CA VAL A 206 18.14 -3.83 2.43
C VAL A 206 16.75 -3.87 3.06
N ILE A 207 16.06 -5.00 3.02
CA ILE A 207 14.73 -5.18 3.62
C ILE A 207 14.76 -4.83 5.12
N VAL A 208 15.70 -5.38 5.87
CA VAL A 208 15.84 -5.11 7.31
C VAL A 208 16.10 -3.64 7.56
N SER A 209 17.00 -3.02 6.79
CA SER A 209 17.29 -1.58 6.91
C SER A 209 16.04 -0.71 6.68
N VAL A 210 15.20 -1.06 5.69
CA VAL A 210 13.93 -0.37 5.42
C VAL A 210 12.96 -0.53 6.59
N ILE A 211 12.84 -1.75 7.11
CA ILE A 211 11.94 -2.07 8.24
C ILE A 211 12.38 -1.31 9.50
N GLU A 212 13.66 -1.32 9.84
CA GLU A 212 14.23 -0.60 10.99
C GLU A 212 14.00 0.92 10.85
N LYS A 213 14.24 1.45 9.65
CA LYS A 213 14.02 2.87 9.33
C LYS A 213 12.54 3.26 9.51
N ALA A 214 11.60 2.47 8.98
CA ALA A 214 10.17 2.68 9.15
C ALA A 214 9.75 2.56 10.62
N GLY A 215 10.24 1.54 11.32
CA GLY A 215 9.98 1.34 12.75
C GLY A 215 10.49 2.48 13.63
N SER A 216 11.62 3.11 13.24
CA SER A 216 12.25 4.18 14.04
C SER A 216 11.38 5.43 14.24
N TYR A 217 10.44 5.70 13.33
CA TYR A 217 9.47 6.80 13.47
C TYR A 217 8.03 6.32 13.72
N GLY A 218 7.83 5.01 13.90
CA GLY A 218 6.55 4.43 14.27
C GLY A 218 5.58 4.20 13.12
N ALA A 219 6.07 4.02 11.88
CA ALA A 219 5.24 3.61 10.76
C ALA A 219 4.50 2.30 11.04
N MET A 220 3.36 2.14 10.38
CA MET A 220 2.62 0.88 10.34
C MET A 220 2.83 0.23 8.97
N PHE A 221 2.97 -1.08 8.95
CA PHE A 221 2.93 -1.86 7.72
C PHE A 221 1.50 -2.33 7.49
N GLU A 222 0.94 -2.06 6.31
CA GLU A 222 -0.41 -2.52 6.04
C GLU A 222 -0.44 -4.03 5.79
N LEU A 223 -1.40 -4.68 6.43
CA LEU A 223 -1.88 -5.99 6.00
C LEU A 223 -2.95 -5.74 4.94
N ASN A 224 -2.52 -5.73 3.71
CA ASN A 224 -3.37 -5.38 2.60
C ASN A 224 -4.07 -6.63 2.06
N SER A 225 -5.39 -6.68 2.25
CA SER A 225 -6.21 -7.84 1.89
C SER A 225 -6.40 -8.01 0.38
N ALA A 226 -5.99 -7.02 -0.44
CA ALA A 226 -6.07 -7.09 -1.89
C ALA A 226 -5.26 -8.24 -2.49
N ALA A 227 -4.15 -8.66 -1.85
CA ALA A 227 -3.37 -9.81 -2.31
C ALA A 227 -4.23 -11.07 -2.44
N ILE A 228 -5.13 -11.32 -1.46
CA ILE A 228 -6.03 -12.46 -1.47
C ILE A 228 -7.02 -12.36 -2.63
N ARG A 229 -7.54 -11.15 -2.90
CA ARG A 229 -8.40 -10.88 -4.06
C ARG A 229 -7.67 -11.10 -5.39
N LYS A 230 -6.35 -10.80 -5.42
CA LYS A 230 -5.47 -10.99 -6.57
C LYS A 230 -4.94 -12.43 -6.71
N GLY A 231 -5.39 -13.38 -5.86
CA GLY A 231 -5.13 -14.82 -5.98
C GLY A 231 -4.11 -15.40 -5.01
N TRP A 232 -3.60 -14.63 -4.05
CA TRP A 232 -2.75 -15.16 -2.99
C TRP A 232 -3.59 -15.83 -1.89
N ASP A 233 -2.94 -16.68 -1.10
CA ASP A 233 -3.51 -17.31 0.09
C ASP A 233 -3.43 -16.45 1.36
N CYS A 234 -2.64 -15.38 1.32
CA CYS A 234 -2.41 -14.45 2.43
C CYS A 234 -2.45 -12.98 1.96
N PRO A 235 -2.56 -12.00 2.87
CA PRO A 235 -2.43 -10.59 2.54
C PRO A 235 -0.97 -10.22 2.19
N TYR A 236 -0.73 -9.00 1.70
CA TYR A 236 0.59 -8.39 1.79
C TYR A 236 0.89 -7.98 3.24
N PRO A 237 2.15 -8.10 3.69
CA PRO A 237 3.24 -8.85 3.10
C PRO A 237 3.17 -10.35 3.46
N LYS A 238 3.95 -11.18 2.76
CA LYS A 238 4.09 -12.62 3.06
C LYS A 238 4.79 -12.86 4.39
N SER A 239 4.64 -14.09 4.89
CA SER A 239 5.04 -14.54 6.24
C SER A 239 6.48 -14.23 6.61
N ASP A 240 7.44 -14.40 5.70
CA ASP A 240 8.85 -14.08 5.93
C ASP A 240 9.07 -12.58 6.25
N LEU A 241 8.35 -11.70 5.57
CA LEU A 241 8.43 -10.26 5.83
C LEU A 241 7.59 -9.83 7.03
N VAL A 242 6.45 -10.48 7.30
CA VAL A 242 5.73 -10.28 8.57
C VAL A 242 6.64 -10.57 9.76
N GLN A 243 7.36 -11.69 9.70
CA GLN A 243 8.31 -12.05 10.76
C GLN A 243 9.44 -11.03 10.88
N ALA A 244 9.99 -10.55 9.76
CA ALA A 244 11.01 -9.50 9.77
C ALA A 244 10.51 -8.19 10.39
N ILE A 245 9.26 -7.78 10.09
CA ILE A 245 8.64 -6.59 10.67
C ILE A 245 8.45 -6.74 12.18
N ILE A 246 8.09 -7.94 12.66
CA ILE A 246 7.99 -8.23 14.10
C ILE A 246 9.37 -8.11 14.75
N GLU A 247 10.40 -8.71 14.16
CA GLU A 247 11.76 -8.77 14.72
C GLU A 247 12.48 -7.42 14.69
N HIS A 248 12.32 -6.64 13.63
CA HIS A 248 13.12 -5.44 13.34
C HIS A 248 12.33 -4.13 13.36
N GLY A 249 11.00 -4.17 13.11
CA GLY A 249 10.14 -2.98 12.94
C GLY A 249 9.18 -2.70 14.09
N GLY A 250 9.25 -3.49 15.17
CA GLY A 250 8.37 -3.36 16.32
C GLY A 250 6.95 -3.92 16.11
N GLY A 251 6.70 -4.65 15.03
CA GLY A 251 5.46 -5.40 14.79
C GLY A 251 4.21 -4.50 14.66
N ARG A 252 4.34 -3.30 14.10
CA ARG A 252 3.23 -2.36 13.97
C ARG A 252 2.50 -2.59 12.66
N PHE A 253 1.34 -3.23 12.72
CA PHE A 253 0.50 -3.52 11.56
C PHE A 253 -0.82 -2.76 11.63
N CYS A 254 -1.36 -2.40 10.45
CA CYS A 254 -2.71 -1.89 10.27
C CYS A 254 -3.45 -2.68 9.18
N LEU A 255 -4.78 -2.61 9.15
CA LEU A 255 -5.58 -3.21 8.08
C LEU A 255 -5.80 -2.23 6.94
N SER A 256 -5.82 -2.76 5.72
CA SER A 256 -6.32 -2.06 4.55
C SER A 256 -6.87 -3.05 3.51
N ASP A 257 -7.78 -2.58 2.68
CA ASP A 257 -8.41 -3.37 1.63
C ASP A 257 -7.99 -2.94 0.22
N ASP A 258 -7.36 -1.75 0.12
CA ASP A 258 -6.95 -1.19 -1.17
C ASP A 258 -8.11 -1.26 -2.18
N ALA A 259 -9.29 -0.83 -1.68
CA ALA A 259 -10.54 -1.00 -2.41
C ALA A 259 -10.63 0.01 -3.55
N HIS A 260 -10.91 -0.50 -4.75
CA HIS A 260 -11.17 0.25 -5.98
C HIS A 260 -12.65 0.16 -6.38
N SER A 261 -13.47 -0.46 -5.55
CA SER A 261 -14.92 -0.53 -5.70
C SER A 261 -15.60 -0.91 -4.40
N ILE A 262 -16.88 -0.60 -4.29
CA ILE A 262 -17.73 -0.95 -3.14
C ILE A 262 -17.67 -2.44 -2.80
N LYS A 263 -17.57 -3.31 -3.81
CA LYS A 263 -17.50 -4.77 -3.62
C LYS A 263 -16.22 -5.24 -2.93
N GLN A 264 -15.18 -4.41 -2.91
CA GLN A 264 -13.87 -4.76 -2.36
C GLN A 264 -13.70 -4.29 -0.90
N ILE A 265 -14.58 -3.40 -0.43
CA ILE A 265 -14.51 -2.83 0.92
C ILE A 265 -14.56 -3.93 1.99
N GLY A 266 -13.51 -4.02 2.81
CA GLY A 266 -13.36 -4.99 3.89
C GLY A 266 -13.23 -6.45 3.43
N LEU A 267 -13.13 -6.68 2.12
CA LEU A 267 -13.05 -8.03 1.58
C LEU A 267 -11.82 -8.76 2.13
N ASN A 268 -12.04 -9.99 2.63
CA ASN A 268 -11.02 -10.85 3.24
C ASN A 268 -10.44 -10.36 4.59
N TYR A 269 -10.99 -9.34 5.24
CA TYR A 269 -10.49 -8.85 6.54
C TYR A 269 -10.44 -9.94 7.62
N LYS A 270 -11.41 -10.84 7.66
CA LYS A 270 -11.42 -11.97 8.60
C LYS A 270 -10.22 -12.91 8.42
N LYS A 271 -9.87 -13.19 7.16
CA LYS A 271 -8.66 -13.99 6.82
C LYS A 271 -7.38 -13.24 7.17
N THR A 272 -7.35 -11.93 6.90
CA THR A 272 -6.21 -11.06 7.20
C THR A 272 -5.97 -10.97 8.71
N LEU A 273 -7.02 -10.82 9.51
CA LEU A 273 -6.89 -10.81 10.97
C LEU A 273 -6.41 -12.16 11.52
N GLN A 274 -6.94 -13.27 10.98
CA GLN A 274 -6.48 -14.61 11.37
C GLN A 274 -5.01 -14.82 11.02
N TYR A 275 -4.59 -14.40 9.84
CA TYR A 275 -3.18 -14.45 9.42
C TYR A 275 -2.26 -13.73 10.41
N LEU A 276 -2.65 -12.55 10.90
CA LEU A 276 -1.88 -11.81 11.90
C LEU A 276 -1.76 -12.57 13.23
N LYS A 277 -2.87 -13.18 13.67
CA LYS A 277 -2.90 -14.00 14.90
C LYS A 277 -2.00 -15.23 14.79
N ASP A 278 -1.97 -15.87 13.61
CA ASP A 278 -1.13 -17.05 13.35
C ASP A 278 0.38 -16.70 13.45
N HIS A 279 0.75 -15.41 13.28
CA HIS A 279 2.10 -14.89 13.50
C HIS A 279 2.37 -14.40 14.93
N GLY A 280 1.43 -14.62 15.86
CA GLY A 280 1.59 -14.26 17.26
C GLY A 280 1.46 -12.76 17.58
N VAL A 281 0.93 -11.98 16.64
CA VAL A 281 0.68 -10.56 16.87
C VAL A 281 -0.61 -10.42 17.66
N SER A 282 -0.52 -9.67 18.77
CA SER A 282 -1.64 -9.45 19.70
C SER A 282 -2.25 -8.04 19.60
N LYS A 283 -1.61 -7.14 18.88
CA LYS A 283 -2.03 -5.74 18.76
C LYS A 283 -2.05 -5.27 17.32
N LEU A 284 -3.14 -4.60 16.95
CA LEU A 284 -3.31 -3.93 15.66
C LEU A 284 -3.26 -2.41 15.89
N TYR A 285 -2.71 -1.67 14.93
CA TYR A 285 -2.61 -0.22 15.00
C TYR A 285 -3.48 0.43 13.93
N HIS A 286 -3.92 1.65 14.19
CA HIS A 286 -4.62 2.46 13.21
C HIS A 286 -4.40 3.95 13.48
N LEU A 287 -4.60 4.75 12.45
CA LEU A 287 -4.69 6.20 12.59
C LEU A 287 -6.04 6.58 13.18
N ASP A 288 -6.06 7.64 13.95
CA ASP A 288 -7.28 8.23 14.50
C ASP A 288 -7.18 9.77 14.46
N LEU A 289 -8.31 10.45 14.52
CA LEU A 289 -8.40 11.91 14.64
C LEU A 289 -8.76 12.28 16.08
N LYS A 290 -7.84 13.00 16.74
CA LYS A 290 -8.06 13.57 18.08
C LYS A 290 -7.79 15.07 18.02
N ASP A 291 -8.80 15.87 18.32
CA ASP A 291 -8.72 17.35 18.30
C ASP A 291 -8.23 17.92 16.94
N GLY A 292 -8.54 17.20 15.84
CA GLY A 292 -8.12 17.57 14.48
C GLY A 292 -6.73 17.08 14.07
N GLU A 293 -5.97 16.47 14.98
CA GLU A 293 -4.64 15.90 14.71
C GLU A 293 -4.72 14.39 14.49
N VAL A 294 -3.90 13.90 13.57
CA VAL A 294 -3.75 12.46 13.32
C VAL A 294 -2.83 11.86 14.36
N VAL A 295 -3.33 10.85 15.04
CA VAL A 295 -2.58 10.08 16.05
C VAL A 295 -2.60 8.60 15.69
N THR A 296 -1.61 7.84 16.13
CA THR A 296 -1.63 6.38 16.01
C THR A 296 -2.15 5.76 17.30
N VAL A 297 -3.15 4.88 17.17
CA VAL A 297 -3.76 4.12 18.26
C VAL A 297 -3.45 2.65 18.10
N GLY A 298 -3.07 1.97 19.19
CA GLY A 298 -2.91 0.52 19.21
C GLY A 298 -4.05 -0.12 20.01
N GLU A 299 -4.64 -1.16 19.44
CA GLU A 299 -5.75 -1.90 20.04
C GLU A 299 -5.45 -3.38 20.08
N ASP A 300 -5.79 -4.04 21.19
CA ASP A 300 -5.59 -5.47 21.33
C ASP A 300 -6.58 -6.24 20.43
N ILE A 301 -6.07 -7.23 19.70
CA ILE A 301 -6.86 -8.00 18.73
C ILE A 301 -8.07 -8.67 19.39
N GLU A 302 -7.95 -9.10 20.64
CA GLU A 302 -9.08 -9.66 21.40
C GLU A 302 -10.26 -8.67 21.56
N ASN A 303 -10.00 -7.37 21.59
CA ASN A 303 -11.04 -6.35 21.65
C ASN A 303 -11.62 -6.10 20.25
N ILE A 304 -10.76 -6.08 19.24
CA ILE A 304 -11.18 -5.93 17.85
C ILE A 304 -12.14 -7.06 17.45
N GLU A 305 -11.86 -8.32 17.85
CA GLU A 305 -12.72 -9.48 17.56
C GLU A 305 -14.10 -9.42 18.17
N LYS A 306 -14.29 -8.62 19.22
CA LYS A 306 -15.61 -8.41 19.85
C LYS A 306 -16.46 -7.35 19.15
N SER A 307 -15.90 -6.67 18.14
CA SER A 307 -16.62 -5.63 17.39
C SER A 307 -17.80 -6.22 16.62
N PRO A 308 -18.96 -5.58 16.63
CA PRO A 308 -20.10 -5.95 15.77
C PRO A 308 -19.78 -5.94 14.27
N PHE A 309 -18.71 -5.29 13.88
CA PHE A 309 -18.20 -5.31 12.50
C PHE A 309 -18.10 -6.73 11.91
N TRP A 310 -17.68 -7.70 12.72
CA TRP A 310 -17.49 -9.10 12.26
C TRP A 310 -18.77 -9.88 12.03
N ASP A 311 -19.93 -9.34 12.44
CA ASP A 311 -21.23 -9.95 12.17
C ASP A 311 -21.66 -9.76 10.71
N VAL A 312 -21.03 -8.80 10.00
CA VAL A 312 -21.30 -8.45 8.60
C VAL A 312 -20.34 -9.19 7.64
N TYR A 313 -19.15 -9.59 8.11
CA TYR A 313 -18.07 -10.18 7.30
C TYR A 313 -17.82 -11.69 7.58
#